data_587e9316e36d6699709cd7058af3e4e7
#
_entry.id   587e9316e36d6699709cd7058af3e4e7
#
_cell.length_a   1.000
_cell.length_b   1.000
_cell.length_c   1.000
_cell.angle_alpha   90.00
_cell.angle_beta   90.00
_cell.angle_gamma   90.00
#
_symmetry.space_group_name_H-M   'P 1'
#
loop_
_entity.id
_entity.type
_entity.pdbx_description
1 polymer ?
#
loop_
_entity_poly.entity_id
_entity_poly.type
_entity_poly.pdbx_seq_one_letter_code
_entity_poly.pdbx_strand_id
1 'polypeptide(L)'
;VRANDLAVSIVNDLQQSHRKPEGHDMPVMSGIPTLTLYNPTLDIRMVGVNGAVIGRKQGPYSSLFVDNMYISGLHAQLIYKPDTGWCIIDKHSSNGTKLNQRDLLPDVPMSLKSGDIVTLANINLQVSIS
;
A
#
# COMPACT_ATOMS: atom_id res chain seq x y z
N VAL A 1 -11.81 -3.34 7.99
CA VAL A 1 -12.32 -2.77 8.19
C VAL A 1 -12.70 -2.53 7.86
N ARG A 2 -12.35 -2.81 7.57
CA ARG A 2 -12.66 -2.45 7.78
C ARG A 2 -13.15 -2.06 7.23
N ALA A 3 -12.62 -2.74 7.29
CA ALA A 3 -13.20 -2.36 7.17
C ALA A 3 -13.45 -2.19 6.94
N ASN A 4 -12.89 -2.67 6.95
CA ASN A 4 -13.14 -2.19 7.12
C ASN A 4 -13.49 -2.05 7.05
N ASP A 5 -13.22 -2.43 7.33
CA ASP A 5 -13.62 -2.09 7.72
C ASP A 5 -14.10 -2.19 7.12
N LEU A 6 -13.88 -2.62 7.20
CA LEU A 6 -14.66 -2.51 7.06
C LEU A 6 -14.82 -2.58 6.73
N ALA A 7 -14.02 -2.75 6.85
CA ALA A 7 -14.50 -2.68 6.88
C ALA A 7 -14.49 -2.85 7.09
N VAL A 8 -14.03 -3.33 7.56
CA VAL A 8 -14.45 -3.25 8.03
C VAL A 8 -14.38 -3.19 8.28
N SER A 9 -13.99 -3.67 8.77
CA SER A 9 -14.49 -3.56 9.30
C SER A 9 -14.67 -3.98 9.08
N ILE A 10 -14.32 -3.90 9.12
CA ILE A 10 -14.95 -4.16 9.33
C ILE A 10 -14.83 -4.56 9.45
N VAL A 11 -14.55 -4.84 9.68
CA VAL A 11 -14.86 -4.97 10.19
C VAL A 11 -14.61 -5.06 10.60
N ASN A 12 -14.60 -5.91 11.10
CA ASN A 12 -14.89 -5.89 11.87
C ASN A 12 -15.14 -6.16 11.97
N ASP A 13 -14.76 -5.97 12.22
CA ASP A 13 -15.44 -6.18 12.65
C ASP A 13 -15.55 -6.64 12.54
N LEU A 14 -15.39 -6.76 12.67
CA LEU A 14 -15.84 -7.10 12.90
C LEU A 14 -15.67 -7.40 13.04
N GLN A 15 -15.35 -7.77 13.32
CA GLN A 15 -15.62 -7.98 13.75
C GLN A 15 -15.72 -8.27 14.03
N GLN A 16 -15.63 -8.58 14.30
CA GLN A 16 -16.18 -8.90 14.70
C GLN A 16 -16.54 -9.40 14.73
N SER A 17 -16.62 -9.91 14.95
CA SER A 17 -17.25 -10.55 15.13
C SER A 17 -17.48 -11.17 14.93
N HIS A 18 -17.51 -11.81 15.08
CA HIS A 18 -17.89 -12.59 14.95
C HIS A 18 -17.87 -13.36 14.62
N ARG A 19 -17.89 -14.01 14.71
CA ARG A 19 -17.97 -14.99 14.47
C ARG A 19 -17.78 -15.86 14.17
N LYS A 20 -17.70 -16.57 14.09
CA LYS A 20 -17.57 -17.59 13.76
C LYS A 20 -17.34 -18.30 13.37
N PRO A 21 -17.55 -19.00 13.33
CA PRO A 21 -17.20 -19.77 12.97
C PRO A 21 -17.00 -20.29 12.32
N GLU A 22 -17.06 -20.75 12.24
CA GLU A 22 -16.93 -21.05 11.66
C GLU A 22 -16.49 -21.00 10.91
N GLY A 23 -16.60 -21.28 10.79
CA GLY A 23 -16.25 -21.05 10.31
C GLY A 23 -15.61 -20.93 9.57
N HIS A 24 -15.68 -21.01 9.58
CA HIS A 24 -15.13 -20.80 9.08
C HIS A 24 -14.60 -20.40 8.32
N ASP A 25 -14.68 -20.50 8.15
CA ASP A 25 -14.16 -20.10 7.69
C ASP A 25 -13.67 -19.45 6.88
N MET A 26 -13.53 -19.18 6.55
CA MET A 26 -13.07 -18.47 6.09
C MET A 26 -12.25 -18.11 5.47
N PRO A 27 -12.22 -18.24 5.36
CA PRO A 27 -11.20 -17.90 5.00
C PRO A 27 -10.33 -17.53 4.11
N VAL A 28 -10.09 -17.57 3.83
CA VAL A 28 -9.43 -17.49 2.71
C VAL A 28 -8.77 -16.23 2.33
N MET A 29 -9.34 -15.16 2.41
CA MET A 29 -8.77 -13.87 2.24
C MET A 29 -7.72 -13.63 3.20
N SER A 30 -7.74 -14.40 4.19
CA SER A 30 -6.85 -14.25 5.30
C SER A 30 -5.39 -14.50 4.95
N GLY A 31 -5.09 -14.92 3.73
CA GLY A 31 -3.72 -15.17 3.36
C GLY A 31 -2.89 -13.92 3.05
N ILE A 32 -3.52 -12.76 2.87
CA ILE A 32 -2.79 -11.56 2.46
C ILE A 32 -2.58 -10.64 3.66
N PRO A 33 -1.32 -10.40 4.06
CA PRO A 33 -1.06 -9.45 5.15
C PRO A 33 -1.41 -8.02 4.74
N THR A 34 -1.69 -7.19 5.71
CA THR A 34 -2.02 -5.78 5.47
C THR A 34 -0.75 -4.97 5.29
N LEU A 35 -0.66 -4.27 4.17
CA LEU A 35 0.41 -3.30 3.91
C LEU A 35 -0.09 -1.91 4.25
N THR A 36 0.70 -1.17 5.00
CA THR A 36 0.45 0.25 5.25
C THR A 36 1.69 1.06 4.90
N LEU A 37 1.49 2.10 4.12
CA LEU A 37 2.52 3.09 3.81
C LEU A 37 2.08 4.40 4.47
N TYR A 38 2.93 4.96 5.33
CA TYR A 38 2.49 6.11 6.12
C TYR A 38 3.61 7.11 6.39
N ASN A 39 3.19 8.35 6.59
CA ASN A 39 4.05 9.44 7.05
C ASN A 39 3.23 10.29 8.01
N PRO A 40 3.43 10.15 9.33
CA PRO A 40 2.61 10.89 10.29
C PRO A 40 2.84 12.40 10.26
N THR A 41 4.03 12.84 9.89
CA THR A 41 4.32 14.28 9.78
C THR A 41 3.47 14.94 8.70
N LEU A 42 3.24 14.24 7.60
CA LEU A 42 2.45 14.74 6.48
C LEU A 42 1.00 14.27 6.52
N ASP A 43 0.64 13.53 7.56
CA ASP A 43 -0.69 12.97 7.71
C ASP A 43 -1.09 12.10 6.51
N ILE A 44 -0.17 11.26 6.06
CA ILE A 44 -0.40 10.35 4.95
C ILE A 44 -0.48 8.93 5.49
N ARG A 45 -1.53 8.22 5.07
CA ARG A 45 -1.69 6.81 5.38
C ARG A 45 -2.38 6.12 4.21
N MET A 46 -1.70 5.14 3.63
CA MET A 46 -2.23 4.35 2.52
C MET A 46 -2.26 2.90 2.93
N VAL A 47 -3.41 2.26 2.82
CA VAL A 47 -3.53 0.82 2.99
C VAL A 47 -3.41 0.18 1.61
N GLY A 48 -2.50 -0.77 1.47
CA GLY A 48 -2.21 -1.40 0.19
C GLY A 48 -3.38 -2.20 -0.36
N VAL A 49 -3.58 -2.06 -1.65
CA VAL A 49 -4.53 -2.87 -2.41
C VAL A 49 -3.75 -3.51 -3.54
N ASN A 50 -3.91 -4.82 -3.70
CA ASN A 50 -3.17 -5.55 -4.74
C ASN A 50 -3.52 -4.99 -6.13
N GLY A 51 -2.51 -4.55 -6.85
CA GLY A 51 -2.67 -3.97 -8.18
C GLY A 51 -2.93 -2.48 -8.20
N ALA A 52 -3.12 -1.83 -7.04
CA ALA A 52 -3.43 -0.41 -6.99
C ALA A 52 -2.25 0.44 -7.44
N VAL A 53 -2.52 1.43 -8.26
CA VAL A 53 -1.51 2.41 -8.64
C VAL A 53 -1.52 3.58 -7.68
N ILE A 54 -0.37 4.21 -7.55
CA ILE A 54 -0.17 5.39 -6.71
C ILE A 54 0.21 6.54 -7.62
N GLY A 55 -0.48 7.65 -7.51
CA GLY A 55 -0.15 8.80 -8.31
C GLY A 55 -0.96 10.02 -7.94
N ARG A 56 -0.57 11.15 -8.52
CA ARG A 56 -1.24 12.42 -8.29
C ARG A 56 -2.62 12.46 -8.96
N LYS A 57 -2.78 11.72 -10.06
CA LYS A 57 -4.00 11.73 -10.85
C LYS A 57 -4.68 10.38 -10.94
N GLN A 58 -3.97 9.29 -10.72
CA GLN A 58 -4.50 7.94 -10.90
C GLN A 58 -4.40 7.14 -9.61
N GLY A 59 -5.33 6.21 -9.45
CA GLY A 59 -5.36 5.29 -8.35
C GLY A 59 -6.16 5.78 -7.16
N PRO A 60 -6.35 4.90 -6.17
CA PRO A 60 -7.20 5.21 -5.02
C PRO A 60 -6.61 6.21 -4.04
N TYR A 61 -5.32 6.54 -4.17
CA TYR A 61 -4.62 7.41 -3.23
C TYR A 61 -4.39 8.82 -3.78
N SER A 62 -4.94 9.13 -4.94
CA SER A 62 -4.63 10.37 -5.66
C SER A 62 -4.94 11.63 -4.86
N SER A 63 -5.99 11.59 -4.03
CA SER A 63 -6.34 12.76 -3.21
C SER A 63 -5.25 13.16 -2.22
N LEU A 64 -4.37 12.23 -1.84
CA LEU A 64 -3.25 12.52 -0.94
C LEU A 64 -2.15 13.34 -1.61
N PHE A 65 -2.11 13.34 -2.93
CA PHE A 65 -0.99 13.91 -3.69
C PHE A 65 -1.40 15.02 -4.65
N VAL A 66 -2.65 15.45 -4.59
CA VAL A 66 -3.21 16.39 -5.57
C VAL A 66 -2.42 17.68 -5.65
N ASP A 67 -1.83 18.12 -4.54
CA ASP A 67 -1.06 19.37 -4.49
C ASP A 67 0.45 19.16 -4.61
N ASN A 68 0.91 17.94 -4.84
CA ASN A 68 2.34 17.66 -4.93
C ASN A 68 2.76 17.43 -6.38
N MET A 69 3.31 18.48 -6.97
CA MET A 69 3.70 18.45 -8.39
C MET A 69 4.88 17.53 -8.68
N TYR A 70 5.62 17.08 -7.66
CA TYR A 70 6.74 16.17 -7.85
C TYR A 70 6.29 14.72 -8.01
N ILE A 71 5.08 14.41 -7.59
CA ILE A 71 4.48 13.09 -7.77
C ILE A 71 3.88 13.03 -9.18
N SER A 72 4.27 12.02 -9.94
CA SER A 72 3.72 11.82 -11.29
C SER A 72 2.25 11.45 -11.24
N GLY A 73 1.52 11.74 -12.30
CA GLY A 73 0.11 11.36 -12.40
C GLY A 73 -0.11 9.87 -12.19
N LEU A 74 0.78 9.05 -12.73
CA LEU A 74 0.92 7.63 -12.43
C LEU A 74 2.36 7.43 -11.98
N HIS A 75 2.58 7.15 -10.68
CA HIS A 75 3.92 7.17 -10.12
C HIS A 75 4.46 5.77 -9.83
N ALA A 76 3.66 4.94 -9.15
CA ALA A 76 4.08 3.61 -8.74
C ALA A 76 2.89 2.68 -8.68
N GLN A 77 3.14 1.40 -8.46
CA GLN A 77 2.08 0.41 -8.32
C GLN A 77 2.45 -0.57 -7.21
N LEU A 78 1.45 -0.99 -6.46
CA LEU A 78 1.58 -2.01 -5.45
C LEU A 78 1.04 -3.32 -5.98
N ILE A 79 1.78 -4.41 -5.77
CA ILE A 79 1.29 -5.74 -6.08
C ILE A 79 1.63 -6.69 -4.94
N TYR A 80 0.82 -7.71 -4.77
CA TYR A 80 1.10 -8.79 -3.82
C TYR A 80 1.35 -10.08 -4.57
N LYS A 81 2.47 -10.74 -4.25
CA LYS A 81 2.81 -12.04 -4.80
C LYS A 81 2.93 -13.03 -3.66
N PRO A 82 2.31 -14.22 -3.75
CA PRO A 82 2.36 -15.19 -2.65
C PRO A 82 3.77 -15.61 -2.25
N ASP A 83 4.70 -15.67 -3.20
CA ASP A 83 6.06 -16.14 -2.95
C ASP A 83 6.99 -15.03 -2.42
N THR A 84 6.76 -13.77 -2.80
CA THR A 84 7.65 -12.67 -2.43
C THR A 84 6.99 -11.61 -1.55
N GLY A 85 5.67 -11.68 -1.36
CA GLY A 85 4.91 -10.73 -0.57
C GLY A 85 4.62 -9.44 -1.33
N TRP A 86 4.42 -8.35 -0.58
CA TRP A 86 4.14 -7.06 -1.18
C TRP A 86 5.35 -6.52 -1.92
N CYS A 87 5.11 -5.97 -3.11
CA CYS A 87 6.13 -5.35 -3.95
C CYS A 87 5.67 -3.98 -4.41
N ILE A 88 6.63 -3.11 -4.69
CA ILE A 88 6.38 -1.82 -5.30
C ILE A 88 7.09 -1.75 -6.64
N ILE A 89 6.46 -1.11 -7.61
CA ILE A 89 6.96 -0.96 -8.97
C ILE A 89 6.92 0.51 -9.32
N ASP A 90 8.06 1.08 -9.76
CA ASP A 90 8.08 2.43 -10.32
C ASP A 90 7.48 2.39 -11.72
N LYS A 91 6.54 3.28 -12.01
CA LYS A 91 5.85 3.32 -13.29
C LYS A 91 6.37 4.45 -14.17
N HIS A 92 7.70 4.52 -14.32
CA HIS A 92 8.37 5.55 -15.13
C HIS A 92 8.09 6.96 -14.60
N SER A 93 8.09 7.11 -13.29
CA SER A 93 7.85 8.40 -12.66
C SER A 93 8.95 9.42 -13.01
N SER A 94 8.56 10.69 -13.08
CA SER A 94 9.50 11.75 -13.46
C SER A 94 10.61 11.96 -12.43
N ASN A 95 10.27 11.84 -11.15
CA ASN A 95 11.21 12.12 -10.06
C ASN A 95 11.67 10.88 -9.30
N GLY A 96 11.23 9.71 -9.75
CA GLY A 96 11.73 8.45 -9.24
C GLY A 96 11.00 7.93 -8.00
N THR A 97 11.20 6.65 -7.77
CA THR A 97 10.78 5.94 -6.56
C THR A 97 12.02 5.29 -5.97
N LYS A 98 12.18 5.39 -4.65
CA LYS A 98 13.32 4.78 -3.96
C LYS A 98 12.82 3.82 -2.90
N LEU A 99 13.64 2.80 -2.65
CA LEU A 99 13.43 1.88 -1.53
C LEU A 99 14.70 1.92 -0.69
N ASN A 100 14.57 2.39 0.56
CA ASN A 100 15.71 2.57 1.47
C ASN A 100 16.83 3.39 0.79
N GLN A 101 16.43 4.46 0.11
CA GLN A 101 17.31 5.42 -0.58
C GLN A 101 18.00 4.89 -1.83
N ARG A 102 17.57 3.73 -2.33
CA ARG A 102 18.06 3.20 -3.61
C ARG A 102 17.01 3.42 -4.68
N ASP A 103 17.43 3.95 -5.81
CA ASP A 103 16.53 4.16 -6.94
C ASP A 103 16.02 2.82 -7.47
N LEU A 104 14.72 2.74 -7.70
CA LEU A 104 14.13 1.58 -8.35
C LEU A 104 14.26 1.72 -9.86
N LEU A 105 14.53 0.60 -10.51
CA LEU A 105 14.43 0.54 -11.97
C LEU A 105 12.95 0.50 -12.35
N PRO A 106 12.54 1.28 -13.37
CA PRO A 106 11.15 1.25 -13.81
C PRO A 106 10.69 -0.15 -14.18
N ASP A 107 9.46 -0.46 -13.84
CA ASP A 107 8.78 -1.73 -14.16
C ASP A 107 9.37 -2.98 -13.49
N VAL A 108 10.31 -2.83 -12.57
CA VAL A 108 10.90 -3.95 -11.84
C VAL A 108 10.30 -4.01 -10.43
N PRO A 109 9.56 -5.10 -10.09
CA PRO A 109 8.99 -5.23 -8.75
C PRO A 109 10.08 -5.39 -7.71
N MET A 110 9.95 -4.68 -6.59
CA MET A 110 10.87 -4.80 -5.45
C MET A 110 10.07 -5.13 -4.20
N SER A 111 10.49 -6.17 -3.49
CA SER A 111 9.83 -6.63 -2.27
C SER A 111 9.92 -5.61 -1.16
N LEU A 112 8.83 -5.46 -0.42
CA LEU A 112 8.73 -4.58 0.74
C LEU A 112 8.74 -5.40 2.02
N LYS A 113 9.36 -4.85 3.06
CA LYS A 113 9.36 -5.43 4.40
C LYS A 113 8.99 -4.36 5.41
N SER A 114 8.43 -4.77 6.55
CA SER A 114 8.18 -3.84 7.64
C SER A 114 9.48 -3.15 8.04
N GLY A 115 9.42 -1.85 8.23
CA GLY A 115 10.58 -1.04 8.55
C GLY A 115 11.28 -0.40 7.36
N ASP A 116 10.94 -0.82 6.15
CA ASP A 116 11.48 -0.17 4.95
C ASP A 116 10.94 1.26 4.82
N ILE A 117 11.68 2.08 4.07
CA ILE A 117 11.26 3.42 3.70
C ILE A 117 11.12 3.48 2.18
N VAL A 118 9.91 3.82 1.73
CA VAL A 118 9.63 4.08 0.33
C VAL A 118 9.63 5.58 0.13
N THR A 119 10.35 6.05 -0.88
CA THR A 119 10.35 7.47 -1.23
C THR A 119 9.72 7.64 -2.59
N LEU A 120 8.62 8.40 -2.63
CA LEU A 120 7.96 8.79 -3.87
C LEU A 120 8.35 10.24 -4.15
N ALA A 121 9.24 10.46 -5.10
CA ALA A 121 9.77 11.79 -5.37
C ALA A 121 10.36 12.43 -4.11
N ASN A 122 9.65 13.36 -3.48
CA ASN A 122 10.12 14.05 -2.27
C ASN A 122 9.40 13.62 -0.99
N ILE A 123 8.63 12.52 -1.03
CA ILE A 123 7.85 12.04 0.12
C ILE A 123 8.38 10.71 0.61
N ASN A 124 8.74 10.64 1.88
CA ASN A 124 9.15 9.39 2.52
C ASN A 124 7.96 8.73 3.19
N LEU A 125 7.82 7.43 2.98
CA LEU A 125 6.74 6.64 3.57
C LEU A 125 7.33 5.45 4.31
N GLN A 126 6.87 5.23 5.51
CA GLN A 126 7.26 4.06 6.28
C GLN A 126 6.41 2.87 5.91
N VAL A 127 7.01 1.69 5.87
CA VAL A 127 6.32 0.45 5.51
C VAL A 127 6.02 -0.34 6.77
N SER A 128 4.77 -0.75 6.90
CA SER A 128 4.32 -1.67 7.95
C SER A 128 3.51 -2.79 7.30
N ILE A 129 3.87 -4.03 7.60
CA ILE A 129 3.16 -5.20 7.09
C ILE A 129 2.79 -6.07 8.29
N SER A 130 1.51 -6.40 8.40
CA SER A 130 1.03 -7.17 9.55
C SER A 130 0.00 -8.25 9.20
#